data_70cba1d5f087c7ec8fe0d8a1f1d96576
#
_entry.id   70cba1d5f087c7ec8fe0d8a1f1d96576
#
_cell.length_a   1.000
_cell.length_b   1.000
_cell.length_c   1.000
_cell.angle_alpha   90.00
_cell.angle_beta   90.00
_cell.angle_gamma   90.00
#
_symmetry.space_group_name_H-M   'P 1'
#
loop_
_entity.id
_entity.type
_entity.pdbx_description
1 polymer ?
#
loop_
_entity_poly.entity_id
_entity_poly.type
_entity_poly.pdbx_seq_one_letter_code
_entity_poly.pdbx_strand_id
1 'polypeptide(L)'
;FDYQITSNVDWLTCKKVSDGVSVTASFYDITEDRTAEITISNAKYNQSKSIKVTQKKFVLEFEVGISELTFEAEGGTQTIPVTANFEYSVSESADWLSYQITSSGVKLIATANVEEKENTAEVKIYSNKYGVTKTVYVTQKKFVPTITIDKTELCFEAKGGYLSFNISANFDYIVSESIDWLSFEKRGDNIKVAVSNYVEVVERTAEIAVSNDKYNIERVVRITQKAFVPTLSIDKSEIEFEFEGGTQIINVTTNANEFDITST
;
A
#
# COMPACT_ATOMS: atom_id res chain seq x y z
N PHE A 1 -14.93 39.29 67.13
CA PHE A 1 -16.02 39.86 66.40
C PHE A 1 -16.65 38.73 65.52
N ASP A 2 -17.91 38.41 65.79
CA ASP A 2 -18.58 37.31 65.05
C ASP A 2 -19.34 37.84 63.86
N TYR A 3 -19.31 37.13 62.75
CA TYR A 3 -19.98 37.48 61.50
C TYR A 3 -20.46 36.23 60.77
N GLN A 4 -21.52 36.38 59.95
CA GLN A 4 -22.07 35.38 59.09
C GLN A 4 -21.58 35.58 57.62
N ILE A 5 -21.43 34.52 56.89
CA ILE A 5 -21.06 34.51 55.48
C ILE A 5 -22.16 33.77 54.73
N THR A 6 -22.72 34.39 53.71
CA THR A 6 -23.75 33.78 52.83
C THR A 6 -23.32 33.98 51.38
N SER A 7 -23.61 33.00 50.54
CA SER A 7 -23.49 33.06 49.08
C SER A 7 -24.89 32.85 48.49
N ASN A 8 -25.17 33.54 47.40
CA ASN A 8 -26.41 33.36 46.64
C ASN A 8 -26.36 32.22 45.61
N VAL A 9 -25.29 31.43 45.64
CA VAL A 9 -25.06 30.34 44.67
C VAL A 9 -24.39 29.14 45.32
N ASP A 10 -24.58 27.96 44.75
CA ASP A 10 -24.07 26.70 45.23
C ASP A 10 -22.66 26.39 44.79
N TRP A 11 -22.16 27.06 43.75
CA TRP A 11 -20.82 26.84 43.19
C TRP A 11 -19.70 27.55 43.94
N LEU A 12 -20.05 28.37 44.97
CA LEU A 12 -19.10 28.97 45.90
C LEU A 12 -19.19 28.35 47.27
N THR A 13 -18.04 27.91 47.81
CA THR A 13 -17.91 27.50 49.22
C THR A 13 -17.14 28.57 49.97
N CYS A 14 -17.77 29.12 51.01
CA CYS A 14 -17.16 30.13 51.87
C CYS A 14 -16.89 29.58 53.23
N LYS A 15 -15.69 29.79 53.78
CA LYS A 15 -15.27 29.36 55.13
C LYS A 15 -14.58 30.51 55.86
N LYS A 16 -14.88 30.68 57.19
CA LYS A 16 -14.09 31.55 58.07
C LYS A 16 -12.69 30.97 58.24
N VAL A 17 -11.69 31.82 58.19
CA VAL A 17 -10.28 31.54 58.50
C VAL A 17 -9.78 32.55 59.51
N SER A 18 -8.55 32.37 60.07
CA SER A 18 -8.00 33.25 61.12
C SER A 18 -8.06 34.72 60.77
N ASP A 19 -7.77 35.10 59.53
CA ASP A 19 -7.59 36.49 59.11
C ASP A 19 -8.62 36.91 58.02
N GLY A 20 -9.74 36.17 57.85
CA GLY A 20 -10.73 36.55 56.87
C GLY A 20 -11.67 35.42 56.41
N VAL A 21 -12.00 35.41 55.13
CA VAL A 21 -12.90 34.45 54.49
C VAL A 21 -12.18 33.76 53.33
N SER A 22 -12.09 32.44 53.39
CA SER A 22 -11.68 31.65 52.24
C SER A 22 -12.87 31.41 51.32
N VAL A 23 -12.71 31.69 50.02
CA VAL A 23 -13.72 31.47 48.98
C VAL A 23 -13.16 30.47 47.99
N THR A 24 -13.89 29.38 47.75
CA THR A 24 -13.54 28.35 46.77
C THR A 24 -14.64 28.26 45.74
N ALA A 25 -14.32 28.44 44.45
CA ALA A 25 -15.24 28.20 43.36
C ALA A 25 -15.08 26.78 42.80
N SER A 26 -16.17 26.12 42.46
CA SER A 26 -16.16 24.85 41.75
C SER A 26 -15.62 24.98 40.32
N PHE A 27 -15.15 23.85 39.76
CA PHE A 27 -14.74 23.80 38.35
C PHE A 27 -15.85 24.29 37.44
N TYR A 28 -15.51 25.00 36.36
CA TYR A 28 -16.44 25.63 35.45
C TYR A 28 -15.93 25.57 34.02
N ASP A 29 -16.61 24.82 33.18
CA ASP A 29 -16.22 24.58 31.80
C ASP A 29 -17.31 25.02 30.76
N ILE A 30 -18.03 26.11 31.12
CA ILE A 30 -19.00 26.74 30.25
C ILE A 30 -18.38 27.97 29.58
N THR A 31 -18.83 28.27 28.36
CA THR A 31 -18.24 29.31 27.49
C THR A 31 -18.76 30.73 27.77
N GLU A 32 -19.43 30.93 28.92
CA GLU A 32 -19.91 32.25 29.38
C GLU A 32 -19.41 32.54 30.80
N ASP A 33 -19.14 33.81 31.14
CA ASP A 33 -18.79 34.20 32.50
C ASP A 33 -19.98 33.98 33.45
N ARG A 34 -19.73 33.55 34.67
CA ARG A 34 -20.76 33.53 35.71
C ARG A 34 -20.40 34.45 36.90
N THR A 35 -21.43 34.99 37.50
CA THR A 35 -21.29 35.93 38.61
C THR A 35 -22.08 35.51 39.81
N ALA A 36 -21.59 35.87 41.01
CA ALA A 36 -22.28 35.67 42.30
C ALA A 36 -21.99 36.81 43.24
N GLU A 37 -22.72 36.83 44.34
CA GLU A 37 -22.51 37.75 45.46
C GLU A 37 -22.29 36.97 46.74
N ILE A 38 -21.23 37.36 47.48
CA ILE A 38 -21.00 36.88 48.86
C ILE A 38 -21.28 38.03 49.77
N THR A 39 -22.13 37.79 50.77
CA THR A 39 -22.48 38.77 51.81
C THR A 39 -21.82 38.37 53.13
N ILE A 40 -21.08 39.31 53.72
CA ILE A 40 -20.55 39.18 55.10
C ILE A 40 -21.32 40.13 55.99
N SER A 41 -22.00 39.61 57.02
CA SER A 41 -22.89 40.39 57.85
C SER A 41 -22.71 40.13 59.37
N ASN A 42 -23.00 41.15 60.17
CA ASN A 42 -23.09 41.06 61.62
C ASN A 42 -24.44 41.66 62.06
N ALA A 43 -25.35 40.81 62.49
CA ALA A 43 -26.69 41.21 62.86
C ALA A 43 -26.69 42.10 64.13
N LYS A 44 -25.77 41.87 65.09
CA LYS A 44 -25.70 42.65 66.38
C LYS A 44 -25.40 44.14 66.11
N TYR A 45 -24.62 44.43 65.13
CA TYR A 45 -24.18 45.80 64.78
C TYR A 45 -24.87 46.34 63.51
N ASN A 46 -25.81 45.62 62.95
CA ASN A 46 -26.49 45.96 61.69
C ASN A 46 -25.52 46.34 60.55
N GLN A 47 -24.45 45.58 60.41
CA GLN A 47 -23.43 45.78 59.38
C GLN A 47 -23.48 44.68 58.34
N SER A 48 -23.40 45.05 57.09
CA SER A 48 -23.33 44.12 55.96
C SER A 48 -22.44 44.70 54.85
N LYS A 49 -21.67 43.81 54.22
CA LYS A 49 -20.86 44.10 53.02
C LYS A 49 -20.97 42.99 52.03
N SER A 50 -21.11 43.34 50.75
CA SER A 50 -21.19 42.42 49.64
C SER A 50 -19.95 42.44 48.77
N ILE A 51 -19.57 41.32 48.26
CA ILE A 51 -18.45 41.12 47.35
C ILE A 51 -19.00 40.44 46.09
N LYS A 52 -18.82 41.07 44.93
CA LYS A 52 -19.13 40.48 43.62
C LYS A 52 -18.00 39.51 43.24
N VAL A 53 -18.35 38.29 42.96
CA VAL A 53 -17.42 37.26 42.47
C VAL A 53 -17.75 36.98 41.00
N THR A 54 -16.73 36.98 40.16
CA THR A 54 -16.84 36.59 38.75
C THR A 54 -15.92 35.41 38.47
N GLN A 55 -16.48 34.31 38.00
CA GLN A 55 -15.69 33.22 37.45
C GLN A 55 -15.72 33.31 35.93
N LYS A 56 -14.52 33.36 35.33
CA LYS A 56 -14.35 33.52 33.92
C LYS A 56 -14.78 32.25 33.18
N LYS A 57 -15.27 32.46 31.97
CA LYS A 57 -15.64 31.41 31.04
C LYS A 57 -14.46 30.51 30.70
N PHE A 58 -14.74 29.28 30.33
CA PHE A 58 -13.80 28.39 29.67
C PHE A 58 -13.53 28.91 28.25
N VAL A 59 -12.27 29.09 27.91
CA VAL A 59 -11.83 29.49 26.56
C VAL A 59 -11.46 28.22 25.79
N LEU A 60 -12.23 27.94 24.74
CA LEU A 60 -11.99 26.79 23.87
C LEU A 60 -10.71 26.99 23.04
N GLU A 61 -9.83 26.00 23.09
CA GLU A 61 -8.72 25.85 22.17
C GLU A 61 -8.98 24.59 21.33
N PHE A 62 -9.17 24.77 20.03
CA PHE A 62 -9.43 23.67 19.10
C PHE A 62 -8.84 23.95 17.74
N GLU A 63 -7.73 23.31 17.44
CA GLU A 63 -7.03 23.41 16.17
C GLU A 63 -6.81 22.02 15.56
N VAL A 64 -7.01 21.91 14.27
CA VAL A 64 -6.70 20.77 13.43
C VAL A 64 -5.69 21.24 12.39
N GLY A 65 -4.50 20.68 12.40
CA GLY A 65 -3.35 21.22 11.68
C GLY A 65 -3.42 21.10 10.15
N ILE A 66 -4.38 20.32 9.62
CA ILE A 66 -4.56 20.10 8.17
C ILE A 66 -6.06 20.00 7.86
N SER A 67 -6.44 20.36 6.64
CA SER A 67 -7.81 20.20 6.11
C SER A 67 -7.92 19.08 5.07
N GLU A 68 -6.79 18.65 4.52
CA GLU A 68 -6.71 17.61 3.49
C GLU A 68 -5.55 16.67 3.79
N LEU A 69 -5.69 15.39 3.40
CA LEU A 69 -4.66 14.37 3.57
C LEU A 69 -4.77 13.35 2.44
N THR A 70 -3.61 12.96 1.87
CA THR A 70 -3.57 12.02 0.76
C THR A 70 -2.73 10.80 1.13
N PHE A 71 -3.29 9.61 0.90
CA PHE A 71 -2.58 8.34 0.94
C PHE A 71 -2.20 7.90 -0.49
N GLU A 72 -1.08 7.19 -0.61
CA GLU A 72 -0.77 6.41 -1.80
C GLU A 72 -1.71 5.19 -1.89
N ALA A 73 -1.73 4.51 -3.04
CA ALA A 73 -2.60 3.35 -3.25
C ALA A 73 -2.30 2.21 -2.24
N GLU A 74 -1.05 2.04 -1.83
CA GLU A 74 -0.62 1.02 -0.86
C GLU A 74 -1.21 1.24 0.54
N GLY A 75 -1.80 2.42 0.79
CA GLY A 75 -2.33 2.79 2.10
C GLY A 75 -1.24 3.18 3.09
N GLY A 76 -1.38 2.70 4.34
CA GLY A 76 -0.42 2.97 5.40
C GLY A 76 -0.97 3.84 6.51
N THR A 77 -0.10 4.60 7.19
CA THR A 77 -0.46 5.37 8.38
C THR A 77 -0.04 6.83 8.27
N GLN A 78 -0.96 7.74 8.60
CA GLN A 78 -0.69 9.18 8.71
C GLN A 78 -1.38 9.75 9.95
N THR A 79 -0.93 10.93 10.42
CA THR A 79 -1.49 11.57 11.62
C THR A 79 -2.02 12.96 11.28
N ILE A 80 -3.24 13.23 11.72
CA ILE A 80 -3.84 14.58 11.72
C ILE A 80 -3.46 15.22 13.05
N PRO A 81 -2.65 16.29 13.09
CA PRO A 81 -2.34 16.99 14.32
C PRO A 81 -3.59 17.67 14.90
N VAL A 82 -3.85 17.47 16.17
CA VAL A 82 -4.98 18.08 16.88
C VAL A 82 -4.50 18.70 18.19
N THR A 83 -4.79 19.96 18.38
CA THR A 83 -4.61 20.65 19.67
C THR A 83 -5.98 21.01 20.22
N ALA A 84 -6.30 20.50 21.40
CA ALA A 84 -7.55 20.80 22.10
C ALA A 84 -7.33 20.79 23.60
N ASN A 85 -8.01 21.68 24.33
CA ASN A 85 -8.04 21.71 25.80
C ASN A 85 -9.30 21.07 26.38
N PHE A 86 -9.98 20.24 25.56
CA PHE A 86 -11.18 19.45 25.92
C PHE A 86 -11.16 18.09 25.22
N GLU A 87 -12.00 17.17 25.65
CA GLU A 87 -12.19 15.87 25.01
C GLU A 87 -12.96 16.02 23.70
N TYR A 88 -12.46 15.38 22.66
CA TYR A 88 -13.09 15.32 21.33
C TYR A 88 -13.33 13.89 20.88
N SER A 89 -14.28 13.75 19.97
CA SER A 89 -14.60 12.51 19.29
C SER A 89 -14.20 12.59 17.83
N VAL A 90 -14.04 11.41 17.21
CA VAL A 90 -13.69 11.29 15.79
C VAL A 90 -14.69 10.36 15.12
N SER A 91 -15.07 10.66 13.91
CA SER A 91 -15.79 9.75 13.02
C SER A 91 -15.21 9.83 11.62
N GLU A 92 -15.20 8.70 10.93
CA GLU A 92 -14.82 8.56 9.53
C GLU A 92 -16.00 7.97 8.72
N SER A 93 -15.95 8.08 7.40
CA SER A 93 -17.07 7.73 6.52
C SER A 93 -16.78 6.57 5.56
N ALA A 94 -15.68 5.80 5.76
CA ALA A 94 -15.24 4.83 4.77
C ALA A 94 -14.62 3.57 5.36
N ASP A 95 -15.01 2.39 4.87
CA ASP A 95 -14.56 1.08 5.35
C ASP A 95 -13.05 0.82 5.13
N TRP A 96 -12.42 1.53 4.19
CA TRP A 96 -10.98 1.40 3.92
C TRP A 96 -10.10 2.22 4.86
N LEU A 97 -10.71 3.07 5.71
CA LEU A 97 -10.05 3.98 6.64
C LEU A 97 -10.44 3.64 8.07
N SER A 98 -9.48 3.63 8.98
CA SER A 98 -9.71 3.51 10.42
C SER A 98 -8.89 4.54 11.16
N TYR A 99 -9.23 4.82 12.42
CA TYR A 99 -8.53 5.82 13.21
C TYR A 99 -8.21 5.37 14.63
N GLN A 100 -7.24 6.06 15.23
CA GLN A 100 -6.89 5.96 16.64
C GLN A 100 -6.57 7.35 17.19
N ILE A 101 -7.20 7.73 18.30
CA ILE A 101 -6.87 8.97 19.03
C ILE A 101 -5.59 8.74 19.80
N THR A 102 -4.61 9.65 19.66
CA THR A 102 -3.31 9.62 20.30
C THR A 102 -3.02 10.96 20.98
N SER A 103 -1.93 11.06 21.74
CA SER A 103 -1.49 12.32 22.34
C SER A 103 -1.07 13.39 21.33
N SER A 104 -0.73 13.00 20.09
CA SER A 104 -0.34 13.92 18.99
C SER A 104 -1.47 14.27 18.04
N GLY A 105 -2.68 13.71 18.26
CA GLY A 105 -3.85 13.92 17.41
C GLY A 105 -4.51 12.62 16.97
N VAL A 106 -5.03 12.59 15.74
CA VAL A 106 -5.75 11.45 15.16
C VAL A 106 -4.85 10.70 14.19
N LYS A 107 -4.44 9.49 14.55
CA LYS A 107 -3.74 8.57 13.67
C LYS A 107 -4.75 7.89 12.75
N LEU A 108 -4.58 8.03 11.44
CA LEU A 108 -5.35 7.34 10.42
C LEU A 108 -4.57 6.15 9.87
N ILE A 109 -5.29 5.07 9.56
CA ILE A 109 -4.75 3.84 8.99
C ILE A 109 -5.61 3.50 7.78
N ALA A 110 -5.02 3.54 6.58
CA ALA A 110 -5.67 3.20 5.33
C ALA A 110 -5.23 1.81 4.86
N THR A 111 -6.17 0.97 4.45
CA THR A 111 -5.88 -0.29 3.73
C THR A 111 -5.44 -0.01 2.30
N ALA A 112 -4.83 -0.99 1.61
CA ALA A 112 -4.45 -0.83 0.22
C ALA A 112 -5.68 -0.65 -0.70
N ASN A 113 -5.60 0.31 -1.61
CA ASN A 113 -6.53 0.47 -2.71
C ASN A 113 -6.03 -0.37 -3.89
N VAL A 114 -6.80 -1.38 -4.29
CA VAL A 114 -6.49 -2.27 -5.40
C VAL A 114 -7.37 -1.97 -6.63
N GLU A 115 -8.08 -0.85 -6.61
CA GLU A 115 -8.95 -0.41 -7.70
C GLU A 115 -8.31 0.75 -8.48
N GLU A 116 -8.60 0.83 -9.77
CA GLU A 116 -8.14 1.92 -10.65
C GLU A 116 -8.97 3.21 -10.47
N LYS A 117 -9.56 3.39 -9.29
CA LYS A 117 -10.35 4.53 -8.88
C LYS A 117 -9.85 5.07 -7.56
N GLU A 118 -9.84 6.39 -7.39
CA GLU A 118 -9.52 7.05 -6.13
C GLU A 118 -10.62 6.78 -5.08
N ASN A 119 -10.20 6.60 -3.84
CA ASN A 119 -11.07 6.57 -2.69
C ASN A 119 -11.08 7.94 -2.00
N THR A 120 -12.23 8.35 -1.50
CA THR A 120 -12.39 9.59 -0.72
C THR A 120 -13.15 9.32 0.57
N ALA A 121 -12.80 10.05 1.63
CA ALA A 121 -13.47 9.97 2.93
C ALA A 121 -13.47 11.33 3.62
N GLU A 122 -14.39 11.52 4.57
CA GLU A 122 -14.39 12.63 5.51
C GLU A 122 -14.05 12.11 6.90
N VAL A 123 -13.11 12.77 7.57
CA VAL A 123 -12.82 12.55 8.98
C VAL A 123 -13.29 13.78 9.74
N LYS A 124 -14.27 13.60 10.62
CA LYS A 124 -14.82 14.65 11.47
C LYS A 124 -14.25 14.53 12.88
N ILE A 125 -13.67 15.61 13.38
CA ILE A 125 -13.15 15.75 14.73
C ILE A 125 -14.05 16.77 15.42
N TYR A 126 -14.73 16.37 16.49
CA TYR A 126 -15.83 17.18 17.04
C TYR A 126 -15.99 17.03 18.56
N SER A 127 -16.64 18.01 19.15
CA SER A 127 -17.16 17.91 20.51
C SER A 127 -18.63 18.33 20.56
N ASN A 128 -19.51 17.39 20.88
CA ASN A 128 -20.94 17.69 21.05
C ASN A 128 -21.20 18.65 22.23
N LYS A 129 -20.37 18.58 23.27
CA LYS A 129 -20.48 19.44 24.44
C LYS A 129 -20.33 20.92 24.09
N TYR A 130 -19.40 21.24 23.20
CA TYR A 130 -19.09 22.61 22.84
C TYR A 130 -19.61 23.02 21.44
N GLY A 131 -20.29 22.10 20.74
CA GLY A 131 -20.86 22.36 19.42
C GLY A 131 -19.85 22.68 18.32
N VAL A 132 -18.62 22.18 18.44
CA VAL A 132 -17.53 22.43 17.49
C VAL A 132 -17.22 21.20 16.66
N THR A 133 -16.94 21.41 15.36
CA THR A 133 -16.55 20.34 14.42
C THR A 133 -15.52 20.87 13.44
N LYS A 134 -14.51 20.07 13.14
CA LYS A 134 -13.55 20.25 12.06
C LYS A 134 -13.58 19.01 11.17
N THR A 135 -13.52 19.22 9.86
CA THR A 135 -13.51 18.13 8.87
C THR A 135 -12.17 18.13 8.14
N VAL A 136 -11.59 16.94 7.99
CA VAL A 136 -10.42 16.68 7.15
C VAL A 136 -10.86 15.78 6.00
N TYR A 137 -10.60 16.21 4.76
CA TYR A 137 -10.88 15.43 3.56
C TYR A 137 -9.70 14.52 3.28
N VAL A 138 -9.98 13.24 3.15
CA VAL A 138 -8.96 12.21 2.94
C VAL A 138 -9.16 11.61 1.55
N THR A 139 -8.10 11.62 0.76
CA THR A 139 -8.04 10.97 -0.56
C THR A 139 -7.02 9.85 -0.52
N GLN A 140 -7.35 8.71 -1.09
CA GLN A 140 -6.38 7.66 -1.39
C GLN A 140 -6.29 7.49 -2.89
N LYS A 141 -5.06 7.58 -3.42
CA LYS A 141 -4.80 7.43 -4.85
C LYS A 141 -5.30 6.09 -5.38
N LYS A 142 -5.67 6.07 -6.64
CA LYS A 142 -6.01 4.85 -7.36
C LYS A 142 -4.80 3.94 -7.50
N PHE A 143 -5.03 2.64 -7.56
CA PHE A 143 -4.03 1.67 -7.96
C PHE A 143 -3.67 1.88 -9.44
N VAL A 144 -2.38 1.82 -9.76
CA VAL A 144 -1.88 1.86 -11.13
C VAL A 144 -1.15 0.55 -11.39
N PRO A 145 -1.76 -0.40 -12.12
CA PRO A 145 -1.13 -1.67 -12.42
C PRO A 145 0.08 -1.48 -13.33
N THR A 146 1.21 -2.06 -12.96
CA THR A 146 2.45 -2.02 -13.74
C THR A 146 3.01 -3.42 -13.92
N ILE A 147 3.45 -3.73 -15.14
CA ILE A 147 4.16 -4.95 -15.47
C ILE A 147 5.25 -4.68 -16.50
N THR A 148 6.43 -5.20 -16.26
CA THR A 148 7.57 -5.16 -17.18
C THR A 148 8.17 -6.55 -17.32
N ILE A 149 8.67 -6.84 -18.52
CA ILE A 149 9.37 -8.09 -18.86
C ILE A 149 10.73 -7.69 -19.42
N ASP A 150 11.81 -8.28 -18.91
CA ASP A 150 13.18 -7.92 -19.29
C ASP A 150 13.59 -8.40 -20.69
N LYS A 151 12.90 -9.41 -21.23
CA LYS A 151 13.11 -9.97 -22.56
C LYS A 151 11.79 -10.31 -23.24
N THR A 152 11.52 -9.69 -24.35
CA THR A 152 10.31 -9.95 -25.14
C THR A 152 10.51 -11.05 -26.19
N GLU A 153 11.74 -11.54 -26.37
CA GLU A 153 12.09 -12.61 -27.27
C GLU A 153 13.14 -13.55 -26.67
N LEU A 154 13.01 -14.85 -26.87
CA LEU A 154 14.00 -15.87 -26.58
C LEU A 154 14.25 -16.70 -27.84
N CYS A 155 15.53 -16.82 -28.22
CA CYS A 155 15.93 -17.57 -29.40
C CYS A 155 16.77 -18.80 -28.99
N PHE A 156 16.26 -19.99 -29.32
CA PHE A 156 16.90 -21.26 -29.04
C PHE A 156 17.57 -21.80 -30.31
N GLU A 157 18.69 -22.50 -30.14
CA GLU A 157 19.27 -23.32 -31.18
C GLU A 157 18.43 -24.59 -31.40
N ALA A 158 18.60 -25.26 -32.53
CA ALA A 158 17.86 -26.49 -32.86
C ALA A 158 17.94 -27.57 -31.76
N LYS A 159 19.09 -27.71 -31.08
CA LYS A 159 19.28 -28.67 -29.98
C LYS A 159 18.41 -28.40 -28.73
N GLY A 160 17.73 -27.24 -28.69
CA GLY A 160 16.94 -26.83 -27.55
C GLY A 160 17.77 -26.42 -26.33
N GLY A 161 17.20 -26.56 -25.14
CA GLY A 161 17.84 -26.20 -23.87
C GLY A 161 16.97 -25.30 -23.00
N TYR A 162 17.63 -24.43 -22.23
CA TYR A 162 16.96 -23.55 -21.26
C TYR A 162 17.37 -22.10 -21.45
N LEU A 163 16.40 -21.22 -21.46
CA LEU A 163 16.58 -19.77 -21.36
C LEU A 163 15.61 -19.23 -20.29
N SER A 164 15.78 -18.00 -19.87
CA SER A 164 14.88 -17.38 -18.90
C SER A 164 14.67 -15.89 -19.16
N PHE A 165 13.55 -15.40 -18.67
CA PHE A 165 13.22 -13.98 -18.57
C PHE A 165 12.65 -13.67 -17.19
N ASN A 166 12.66 -12.39 -16.79
CA ASN A 166 12.13 -11.92 -15.53
C ASN A 166 10.91 -11.01 -15.75
N ILE A 167 9.96 -11.12 -14.83
CA ILE A 167 8.76 -10.30 -14.77
C ILE A 167 8.84 -9.43 -13.51
N SER A 168 8.53 -8.15 -13.61
CA SER A 168 8.33 -7.28 -12.46
C SER A 168 6.92 -6.70 -12.57
N ALA A 169 6.07 -7.00 -11.58
CA ALA A 169 4.69 -6.53 -11.52
C ALA A 169 4.31 -6.15 -10.08
N ASN A 170 3.38 -5.21 -9.92
CA ASN A 170 2.81 -4.83 -8.63
C ASN A 170 1.44 -5.48 -8.37
N PHE A 171 1.10 -6.54 -9.12
CA PHE A 171 -0.10 -7.35 -9.01
C PHE A 171 0.20 -8.81 -9.36
N ASP A 172 -0.70 -9.72 -8.99
CA ASP A 172 -0.60 -11.14 -9.34
C ASP A 172 -0.87 -11.36 -10.83
N TYR A 173 -0.09 -12.24 -11.48
CA TYR A 173 -0.21 -12.54 -12.90
C TYR A 173 -0.17 -14.04 -13.17
N ILE A 174 -0.78 -14.42 -14.29
CA ILE A 174 -0.79 -15.77 -14.84
C ILE A 174 0.21 -15.83 -15.98
N VAL A 175 0.97 -16.93 -16.06
CA VAL A 175 1.83 -17.28 -17.20
C VAL A 175 1.22 -18.50 -17.87
N SER A 176 1.09 -18.46 -19.19
CA SER A 176 0.49 -19.55 -19.97
C SER A 176 1.20 -19.73 -21.32
N GLU A 177 1.18 -20.95 -21.81
CA GLU A 177 1.57 -21.35 -23.17
C GLU A 177 0.52 -22.33 -23.71
N SER A 178 0.54 -22.58 -25.01
CA SER A 178 -0.43 -23.44 -25.70
C SER A 178 0.22 -24.50 -26.61
N ILE A 179 1.49 -24.84 -26.39
CA ILE A 179 2.31 -25.62 -27.33
C ILE A 179 3.10 -26.73 -26.63
N ASP A 180 3.04 -27.96 -27.15
CA ASP A 180 3.62 -29.17 -26.54
C ASP A 180 5.15 -29.24 -26.55
N TRP A 181 5.86 -28.53 -27.44
CA TRP A 181 7.32 -28.57 -27.54
C TRP A 181 8.06 -27.59 -26.61
N LEU A 182 7.30 -26.78 -25.91
CA LEU A 182 7.73 -25.75 -24.99
C LEU A 182 7.17 -26.07 -23.60
N SER A 183 7.95 -25.85 -22.56
CA SER A 183 7.47 -25.85 -21.18
C SER A 183 8.12 -24.72 -20.40
N PHE A 184 7.51 -24.29 -19.31
CA PHE A 184 8.10 -23.31 -18.43
C PHE A 184 7.96 -23.68 -16.96
N GLU A 185 8.86 -23.15 -16.13
CA GLU A 185 8.82 -23.22 -14.67
C GLU A 185 8.87 -21.81 -14.10
N LYS A 186 7.85 -21.42 -13.30
CA LYS A 186 7.83 -20.15 -12.58
C LYS A 186 8.55 -20.31 -11.24
N ARG A 187 9.60 -19.49 -11.01
CA ARG A 187 10.38 -19.41 -9.77
C ARG A 187 10.40 -17.95 -9.27
N GLY A 188 9.37 -17.58 -8.48
CA GLY A 188 9.15 -16.17 -8.15
C GLY A 188 8.88 -15.36 -9.42
N ASP A 189 9.68 -14.34 -9.65
CA ASP A 189 9.57 -13.48 -10.84
C ASP A 189 10.38 -13.97 -12.05
N ASN A 190 11.15 -15.04 -11.89
CA ASN A 190 11.92 -15.66 -12.98
C ASN A 190 11.10 -16.77 -13.64
N ILE A 191 10.97 -16.71 -14.96
CA ILE A 191 10.37 -17.74 -15.80
C ILE A 191 11.46 -18.45 -16.56
N LYS A 192 11.71 -19.73 -16.19
CA LYS A 192 12.64 -20.59 -16.88
C LYS A 192 11.90 -21.35 -17.97
N VAL A 193 12.29 -21.16 -19.20
CA VAL A 193 11.72 -21.78 -20.40
C VAL A 193 12.59 -22.93 -20.84
N ALA A 194 11.98 -24.09 -21.15
CA ALA A 194 12.61 -25.28 -21.67
C ALA A 194 12.05 -25.64 -23.04
N VAL A 195 12.95 -25.95 -23.98
CA VAL A 195 12.60 -26.30 -25.35
C VAL A 195 13.33 -27.60 -25.72
N SER A 196 12.59 -28.57 -26.28
CA SER A 196 13.13 -29.86 -26.69
C SER A 196 14.01 -29.76 -27.96
N ASN A 197 14.82 -30.79 -28.22
CA ASN A 197 15.57 -30.92 -29.47
C ASN A 197 14.63 -30.90 -30.68
N TYR A 198 15.05 -30.24 -31.75
CA TYR A 198 14.30 -30.06 -32.98
C TYR A 198 15.14 -30.43 -34.19
N VAL A 199 14.63 -31.26 -35.06
CA VAL A 199 15.39 -31.88 -36.18
C VAL A 199 14.86 -31.44 -37.54
N GLU A 200 13.84 -30.57 -37.60
CA GLU A 200 13.30 -30.06 -38.83
C GLU A 200 14.11 -28.89 -39.39
N VAL A 201 14.17 -28.77 -40.68
CA VAL A 201 14.94 -27.73 -41.39
C VAL A 201 14.21 -26.40 -41.56
N VAL A 202 13.11 -26.22 -40.82
CA VAL A 202 12.28 -25.00 -40.80
C VAL A 202 12.24 -24.47 -39.34
N GLU A 203 12.41 -23.17 -39.17
CA GLU A 203 12.28 -22.50 -37.88
C GLU A 203 10.85 -22.65 -37.34
N ARG A 204 10.69 -22.78 -36.02
CA ARG A 204 9.39 -22.75 -35.35
C ARG A 204 9.32 -21.67 -34.28
N THR A 205 8.10 -21.14 -34.08
CA THR A 205 7.83 -20.07 -33.11
C THR A 205 6.66 -20.44 -32.21
N ALA A 206 6.68 -19.89 -31.00
CA ALA A 206 5.61 -19.96 -30.01
C ALA A 206 5.55 -18.67 -29.21
N GLU A 207 4.54 -18.56 -28.37
CA GLU A 207 4.36 -17.42 -27.47
C GLU A 207 4.09 -17.91 -26.06
N ILE A 208 4.67 -17.19 -25.07
CA ILE A 208 4.30 -17.30 -23.66
C ILE A 208 3.55 -16.01 -23.32
N ALA A 209 2.30 -16.15 -22.88
CA ALA A 209 1.49 -15.02 -22.45
C ALA A 209 1.64 -14.81 -20.93
N VAL A 210 1.72 -13.56 -20.54
CA VAL A 210 1.69 -13.10 -19.13
C VAL A 210 0.52 -12.15 -19.00
N SER A 211 -0.50 -12.52 -18.23
CA SER A 211 -1.79 -11.82 -18.21
C SER A 211 -2.37 -11.62 -16.82
N ASN A 212 -3.26 -10.65 -16.72
CA ASN A 212 -4.17 -10.46 -15.61
C ASN A 212 -5.51 -9.90 -16.12
N ASP A 213 -6.58 -10.65 -15.89
CA ASP A 213 -7.92 -10.32 -16.39
C ASP A 213 -8.53 -9.11 -15.68
N LYS A 214 -8.26 -8.94 -14.36
CA LYS A 214 -8.79 -7.83 -13.58
C LYS A 214 -8.39 -6.46 -14.16
N TYR A 215 -7.13 -6.34 -14.57
CA TYR A 215 -6.59 -5.09 -15.12
C TYR A 215 -6.54 -5.07 -16.64
N ASN A 216 -7.07 -6.11 -17.31
CA ASN A 216 -7.05 -6.28 -18.78
C ASN A 216 -5.65 -6.06 -19.37
N ILE A 217 -4.66 -6.69 -18.73
CA ILE A 217 -3.26 -6.61 -19.13
C ILE A 217 -2.81 -7.94 -19.70
N GLU A 218 -2.17 -7.88 -20.89
CA GLU A 218 -1.48 -8.99 -21.49
C GLU A 218 -0.11 -8.54 -22.04
N ARG A 219 0.90 -9.38 -21.84
CA ARG A 219 2.25 -9.23 -22.41
C ARG A 219 2.66 -10.58 -22.97
N VAL A 220 3.39 -10.54 -24.09
CA VAL A 220 3.80 -11.75 -24.79
C VAL A 220 5.32 -11.78 -24.89
N VAL A 221 5.88 -12.97 -24.63
CA VAL A 221 7.28 -13.31 -24.92
C VAL A 221 7.30 -14.27 -26.09
N ARG A 222 7.93 -13.85 -27.18
CA ARG A 222 8.08 -14.67 -28.39
C ARG A 222 9.24 -15.66 -28.19
N ILE A 223 8.97 -16.93 -28.49
CA ILE A 223 9.95 -18.00 -28.48
C ILE A 223 10.23 -18.43 -29.90
N THR A 224 11.47 -18.39 -30.30
CA THR A 224 11.92 -18.86 -31.61
C THR A 224 12.90 -20.02 -31.40
N GLN A 225 12.69 -21.13 -32.10
CA GLN A 225 13.67 -22.20 -32.20
C GLN A 225 14.15 -22.32 -33.64
N LYS A 226 15.46 -22.16 -33.82
CA LYS A 226 16.10 -22.23 -35.13
C LYS A 226 15.90 -23.60 -35.79
N ALA A 227 15.90 -23.59 -37.08
CA ALA A 227 15.95 -24.78 -37.91
C ALA A 227 17.19 -25.61 -37.59
N PHE A 228 17.05 -26.93 -37.70
CA PHE A 228 18.20 -27.83 -37.75
C PHE A 228 18.97 -27.63 -39.04
N VAL A 229 20.28 -27.52 -38.97
CA VAL A 229 21.16 -27.41 -40.11
C VAL A 229 21.91 -28.74 -40.24
N PRO A 230 21.53 -29.65 -41.15
CA PRO A 230 22.21 -30.91 -41.34
C PRO A 230 23.59 -30.69 -41.93
N THR A 231 24.55 -31.45 -41.44
CA THR A 231 25.91 -31.47 -41.93
C THR A 231 26.32 -32.89 -42.31
N LEU A 232 27.01 -33.03 -43.39
CA LEU A 232 27.61 -34.28 -43.84
C LEU A 232 29.00 -34.02 -44.38
N SER A 233 29.98 -34.74 -43.92
CA SER A 233 31.33 -34.69 -44.46
C SER A 233 31.93 -36.08 -44.54
N ILE A 234 32.87 -36.26 -45.43
CA ILE A 234 33.63 -37.47 -45.64
C ILE A 234 35.15 -37.12 -45.60
N ASP A 235 35.96 -38.03 -45.08
CA ASP A 235 37.39 -37.82 -44.95
C ASP A 235 38.18 -38.07 -46.26
N LYS A 236 37.56 -38.71 -47.22
CA LYS A 236 38.16 -39.03 -48.51
C LYS A 236 37.13 -38.78 -49.64
N SER A 237 37.54 -38.05 -50.67
CA SER A 237 36.74 -37.83 -51.88
C SER A 237 37.07 -38.81 -53.01
N GLU A 238 38.17 -39.59 -52.86
CA GLU A 238 38.63 -40.55 -53.84
C GLU A 238 39.33 -41.72 -53.13
N ILE A 239 39.15 -42.93 -53.64
CA ILE A 239 39.82 -44.13 -53.17
C ILE A 239 40.28 -44.92 -54.40
N GLU A 240 41.49 -45.48 -54.31
CA GLU A 240 42.08 -46.29 -55.37
C GLU A 240 42.36 -47.71 -54.81
N PHE A 241 42.14 -48.68 -55.64
CA PHE A 241 42.46 -50.09 -55.37
C PHE A 241 43.48 -50.61 -56.36
N GLU A 242 44.43 -51.36 -55.85
CA GLU A 242 45.29 -52.17 -56.71
C GLU A 242 44.51 -53.28 -57.39
N PHE A 243 45.12 -53.99 -58.38
CA PHE A 243 44.44 -55.01 -59.15
C PHE A 243 43.99 -56.23 -58.31
N GLU A 244 44.61 -56.50 -57.18
CA GLU A 244 44.23 -57.48 -56.19
C GLU A 244 42.93 -57.14 -55.42
N GLY A 245 42.46 -55.88 -55.52
CA GLY A 245 41.32 -55.40 -54.78
C GLY A 245 41.66 -55.17 -53.30
N GLY A 246 40.61 -55.21 -52.44
CA GLY A 246 40.78 -55.03 -51.00
C GLY A 246 39.61 -54.30 -50.34
N THR A 247 39.83 -53.79 -49.11
CA THR A 247 38.86 -53.02 -48.34
C THR A 247 39.48 -51.70 -47.92
N GLN A 248 38.75 -50.63 -48.12
CA GLN A 248 39.07 -49.31 -47.60
C GLN A 248 37.88 -48.78 -46.79
N ILE A 249 38.18 -47.95 -45.80
CA ILE A 249 37.18 -47.27 -44.95
C ILE A 249 37.14 -45.80 -45.34
N ILE A 250 35.93 -45.26 -45.56
CA ILE A 250 35.65 -43.87 -45.66
C ILE A 250 34.94 -43.48 -44.35
N ASN A 251 35.50 -42.53 -43.57
CA ASN A 251 34.83 -42.04 -42.39
C ASN A 251 33.81 -40.95 -42.79
N VAL A 252 32.61 -41.13 -42.30
CA VAL A 252 31.52 -40.20 -42.47
C VAL A 252 31.23 -39.49 -41.15
N THR A 253 31.15 -38.18 -41.17
CA THR A 253 30.77 -37.36 -40.04
C THR A 253 29.49 -36.62 -40.40
N THR A 254 28.46 -36.81 -39.56
CA THR A 254 27.18 -36.13 -39.71
C THR A 254 26.61 -35.78 -38.34
N ASN A 255 25.77 -34.74 -38.29
CA ASN A 255 24.93 -34.39 -37.15
C ASN A 255 23.45 -34.86 -37.33
N ALA A 256 23.14 -35.49 -38.47
CA ALA A 256 21.89 -36.17 -38.75
C ALA A 256 21.86 -37.58 -38.13
N ASN A 257 20.66 -38.08 -37.76
CA ASN A 257 20.53 -39.42 -37.17
C ASN A 257 20.76 -40.54 -38.16
N GLU A 258 20.55 -40.30 -39.44
CA GLU A 258 20.60 -41.29 -40.51
C GLU A 258 21.24 -40.71 -41.76
N PHE A 259 21.87 -41.56 -42.54
CA PHE A 259 22.36 -41.27 -43.92
C PHE A 259 22.30 -42.55 -44.73
N ASP A 260 22.05 -42.44 -46.02
CA ASP A 260 22.01 -43.53 -46.96
C ASP A 260 23.31 -43.60 -47.80
N ILE A 261 23.73 -44.82 -48.11
CA ILE A 261 24.85 -45.08 -49.04
C ILE A 261 24.26 -45.76 -50.26
N THR A 262 24.44 -45.13 -51.42
CA THR A 262 24.01 -45.70 -52.71
C THR A 262 25.21 -45.87 -53.63
N SER A 263 25.26 -46.97 -54.37
CA SER A 263 26.21 -47.19 -55.49
C SER A 263 25.46 -47.10 -56.81
N THR A 264 26.02 -46.44 -57.74
CA THR A 264 25.48 -46.38 -59.12
C THR A 264 26.21 -47.36 -60.02
#